data_d616a987ea54fe6dde6d50cdaddef048
#
_entry.id   d616a987ea54fe6dde6d50cdaddef048
#
_cell.length_a   1.000
_cell.length_b   1.000
_cell.length_c   1.000
_cell.angle_alpha   90.00
_cell.angle_beta   90.00
_cell.angle_gamma   90.00
#
_symmetry.space_group_name_H-M   'P 1'
#
loop_
_entity.id
_entity.type
_entity.pdbx_description
1 polymer ?
#
loop_
_entity_poly.entity_id
_entity_poly.type
_entity_poly.pdbx_seq_one_letter_code
_entity_poly.pdbx_strand_id
1 'polypeptide(L)'
;MRYAGIIKNDFAAAPGVCVSFYTQGCPHHCPGCHNPETWNFNGGKEFTNDTLNDLLCALIKNNVHRNLSILGGEPLCDENLFLTELVCKEVLKAQPDTKIYIWTGYTYEELCARSNNRLDSILSMTYCLIDGPFIQEKRDITLKMRGSPNQRIIDIQRTRATGQICTME
;
A
#
# COMPACT_ATOMS: atom_id res chain seq x y z
N MET A 1 10.06 -7.43 -12.26
CA MET A 1 9.41 -6.88 -11.05
C MET A 1 9.18 -8.00 -10.06
N ARG A 2 9.30 -7.74 -8.77
CA ARG A 2 9.17 -8.78 -7.74
C ARG A 2 8.14 -8.38 -6.69
N TYR A 3 7.48 -9.36 -6.08
CA TYR A 3 6.51 -9.17 -5.01
C TYR A 3 6.70 -10.25 -3.94
N ALA A 4 6.27 -9.97 -2.71
CA ALA A 4 6.42 -10.91 -1.60
C ALA A 4 5.25 -11.90 -1.54
N GLY A 5 4.02 -11.44 -1.72
CA GLY A 5 2.84 -12.30 -1.67
C GLY A 5 1.52 -11.59 -1.92
N ILE A 6 0.46 -12.37 -1.99
CA ILE A 6 -0.93 -11.91 -2.10
C ILE A 6 -1.78 -12.68 -1.10
N ILE A 7 -2.55 -11.95 -0.29
CA ILE A 7 -3.60 -12.52 0.56
C ILE A 7 -4.95 -12.16 -0.05
N LYS A 8 -5.67 -13.16 -0.54
CA LYS A 8 -6.91 -12.97 -1.33
C LYS A 8 -8.14 -12.59 -0.51
N ASN A 9 -8.15 -12.88 0.79
CA ASN A 9 -9.20 -12.51 1.74
C ASN A 9 -8.55 -12.06 3.03
N ASP A 10 -8.19 -10.80 3.11
CA ASP A 10 -7.58 -10.19 4.28
C ASP A 10 -8.63 -9.33 5.00
N PHE A 11 -8.85 -9.62 6.29
CA PHE A 11 -9.78 -8.92 7.16
C PHE A 11 -9.06 -8.00 8.15
N ALA A 12 -7.74 -8.01 8.16
CA ALA A 12 -6.91 -7.30 9.14
C ALA A 12 -6.28 -6.02 8.59
N ALA A 13 -6.00 -5.96 7.27
CA ALA A 13 -5.25 -4.85 6.70
C ALA A 13 -6.05 -3.53 6.73
N ALA A 14 -7.29 -3.53 6.24
CA ALA A 14 -8.13 -2.34 6.15
C ALA A 14 -9.61 -2.69 6.36
N PRO A 15 -10.51 -1.71 6.52
CA PRO A 15 -11.92 -1.96 6.71
C PRO A 15 -12.54 -2.79 5.57
N GLY A 16 -13.38 -3.76 5.92
CA GLY A 16 -14.00 -4.69 5.00
C GLY A 16 -13.10 -5.87 4.64
N VAL A 17 -13.35 -6.48 3.49
CA VAL A 17 -12.50 -7.56 2.96
C VAL A 17 -11.54 -6.95 1.96
N CYS A 18 -10.27 -7.29 2.06
CA CYS A 18 -9.23 -6.82 1.16
C CYS A 18 -8.57 -7.96 0.38
N VAL A 19 -8.06 -7.63 -0.80
CA VAL A 19 -6.94 -8.33 -1.39
C VAL A 19 -5.70 -7.56 -0.98
N SER A 20 -4.79 -8.20 -0.24
CA SER A 20 -3.55 -7.57 0.21
C SER A 20 -2.40 -7.99 -0.69
N PHE A 21 -1.77 -7.01 -1.32
CA PHE A 21 -0.62 -7.16 -2.20
C PHE A 21 0.63 -6.69 -1.50
N TYR A 22 1.59 -7.58 -1.32
CA TYR A 22 2.86 -7.30 -0.63
C TYR A 22 3.97 -7.07 -1.65
N THR A 23 4.50 -5.86 -1.71
CA THR A 23 5.68 -5.53 -2.52
C THR A 23 6.94 -6.16 -1.94
N GLN A 24 7.97 -6.33 -2.77
CA GLN A 24 9.29 -6.82 -2.37
C GLN A 24 10.32 -5.72 -2.55
N GLY A 25 11.19 -5.57 -1.55
CA GLY A 25 12.19 -4.52 -1.46
C GLY A 25 11.73 -3.35 -0.58
N CYS A 26 12.55 -2.98 0.40
CA CYS A 26 12.32 -1.85 1.30
C CYS A 26 13.65 -1.21 1.71
N PRO A 27 13.84 0.11 1.47
CA PRO A 27 15.07 0.80 1.88
C PRO A 27 15.08 1.22 3.36
N HIS A 28 13.93 1.19 4.06
CA HIS A 28 13.80 1.76 5.40
C HIS A 28 14.45 0.91 6.49
N HIS A 29 14.36 -0.42 6.40
CA HIS A 29 14.89 -1.37 7.38
C HIS A 29 14.53 -1.02 8.84
N CYS A 30 13.27 -0.67 9.09
CA CYS A 30 12.82 -0.25 10.43
C CYS A 30 13.10 -1.32 11.48
N PRO A 31 13.73 -0.99 12.63
CA PRO A 31 13.87 -1.91 13.75
C PRO A 31 12.51 -2.47 14.18
N GLY A 32 12.44 -3.80 14.37
CA GLY A 32 11.19 -4.48 14.72
C GLY A 32 10.12 -4.51 13.63
N CYS A 33 10.52 -4.29 12.39
CA CYS A 33 9.62 -4.40 11.23
C CYS A 33 8.83 -5.71 11.26
N HIS A 34 7.55 -5.65 10.90
CA HIS A 34 6.68 -6.83 10.88
C HIS A 34 6.99 -7.80 9.74
N ASN A 35 7.57 -7.30 8.63
CA ASN A 35 7.88 -8.06 7.43
C ASN A 35 9.35 -7.92 6.98
N PRO A 36 10.34 -8.25 7.81
CA PRO A 36 11.75 -8.05 7.47
C PRO A 36 12.20 -8.89 6.25
N GLU A 37 11.50 -9.99 5.94
CA GLU A 37 11.73 -10.82 4.76
C GLU A 37 11.46 -10.07 3.44
N THR A 38 10.73 -8.97 3.50
CA THR A 38 10.44 -8.14 2.32
C THR A 38 11.50 -7.09 2.03
N TRP A 39 12.55 -6.94 2.84
CA TRP A 39 13.57 -5.90 2.64
C TRP A 39 14.44 -6.11 1.41
N ASN A 40 14.79 -7.37 1.13
CA ASN A 40 15.70 -7.71 0.03
C ASN A 40 15.01 -7.53 -1.33
N PHE A 41 15.47 -6.57 -2.14
CA PHE A 41 14.94 -6.31 -3.48
C PHE A 41 15.03 -7.50 -4.43
N ASN A 42 15.96 -8.42 -4.21
CA ASN A 42 16.12 -9.64 -5.01
C ASN A 42 15.33 -10.84 -4.45
N GLY A 43 14.64 -10.65 -3.33
CA GLY A 43 13.80 -11.68 -2.70
C GLY A 43 12.43 -11.83 -3.38
N GLY A 44 11.53 -12.55 -2.69
CA GLY A 44 10.15 -12.73 -3.14
C GLY A 44 10.02 -13.53 -4.45
N LYS A 45 8.93 -13.29 -5.16
CA LYS A 45 8.55 -13.97 -6.40
C LYS A 45 8.57 -13.01 -7.58
N GLU A 46 8.73 -13.53 -8.80
CA GLU A 46 8.57 -12.75 -10.01
C GLU A 46 7.10 -12.40 -10.23
N PHE A 47 6.83 -11.12 -10.50
CA PHE A 47 5.49 -10.66 -10.85
C PHE A 47 5.25 -10.85 -12.35
N THR A 48 4.25 -11.63 -12.69
CA THR A 48 3.88 -12.00 -14.07
C THR A 48 2.46 -11.56 -14.40
N ASN A 49 2.07 -11.68 -15.67
CA ASN A 49 0.69 -11.46 -16.09
C ASN A 49 -0.30 -12.41 -15.37
N ASP A 50 0.12 -13.66 -15.12
CA ASP A 50 -0.71 -14.61 -14.37
C ASP A 50 -0.91 -14.15 -12.91
N THR A 51 0.13 -13.58 -12.30
CA THR A 51 0.03 -12.98 -10.96
C THR A 51 -0.98 -11.83 -10.94
N LEU A 52 -0.93 -10.95 -11.95
CA LEU A 52 -1.89 -9.85 -12.08
C LEU A 52 -3.32 -10.39 -12.26
N ASN A 53 -3.52 -11.36 -13.14
CA ASN A 53 -4.82 -11.97 -13.38
C ASN A 53 -5.37 -12.62 -12.11
N ASP A 54 -4.54 -13.33 -11.36
CA ASP A 54 -4.90 -13.93 -10.07
C ASP A 54 -5.36 -12.89 -9.05
N LEU A 55 -4.68 -11.74 -8.99
CA LEU A 55 -5.04 -10.63 -8.13
C LEU A 55 -6.40 -10.04 -8.54
N LEU A 56 -6.60 -9.77 -9.84
CA LEU A 56 -7.85 -9.21 -10.37
C LEU A 56 -9.03 -10.17 -10.17
N CYS A 57 -8.83 -11.47 -10.42
CA CYS A 57 -9.85 -12.48 -10.15
C CYS A 57 -10.23 -12.55 -8.66
N ALA A 58 -9.26 -12.37 -7.77
CA ALA A 58 -9.52 -12.38 -6.32
C ALA A 58 -10.42 -11.22 -5.89
N LEU A 59 -10.30 -10.03 -6.50
CA LEU A 59 -11.11 -8.85 -6.15
C LEU A 59 -12.62 -9.07 -6.34
N ILE A 60 -13.01 -9.79 -7.41
CA ILE A 60 -14.41 -9.98 -7.81
C ILE A 60 -14.97 -11.36 -7.45
N LYS A 61 -14.16 -12.22 -6.84
CA LYS A 61 -14.54 -13.63 -6.57
C LYS A 61 -15.80 -13.69 -5.69
N ASN A 62 -16.75 -14.53 -6.11
CA ASN A 62 -18.02 -14.83 -5.42
C ASN A 62 -18.90 -13.58 -5.19
N ASN A 63 -18.84 -12.59 -6.06
CA ASN A 63 -19.57 -11.32 -5.95
C ASN A 63 -19.34 -10.58 -4.61
N VAL A 64 -18.22 -10.85 -3.95
CA VAL A 64 -17.82 -10.12 -2.74
C VAL A 64 -16.95 -8.94 -3.17
N HIS A 65 -17.40 -7.72 -2.85
CA HIS A 65 -16.57 -6.53 -3.06
C HIS A 65 -15.35 -6.55 -2.14
N ARG A 66 -14.16 -6.43 -2.71
CA ARG A 66 -12.90 -6.36 -1.96
C ARG A 66 -12.17 -5.07 -2.30
N ASN A 67 -11.60 -4.47 -1.27
CA ASN A 67 -10.67 -3.37 -1.42
C ASN A 67 -9.26 -3.89 -1.71
N LEU A 68 -8.37 -3.03 -2.16
CA LEU A 68 -6.95 -3.35 -2.35
C LEU A 68 -6.13 -2.74 -1.22
N SER A 69 -5.30 -3.56 -0.58
CA SER A 69 -4.27 -3.11 0.36
C SER A 69 -2.90 -3.35 -0.25
N ILE A 70 -2.06 -2.33 -0.34
CA ILE A 70 -0.68 -2.45 -0.83
C ILE A 70 0.27 -2.15 0.31
N LEU A 71 1.06 -3.13 0.67
CA LEU A 71 1.97 -3.10 1.80
C LEU A 71 3.15 -4.05 1.57
N GLY A 72 3.84 -4.48 2.62
CA GLY A 72 4.92 -5.47 2.55
C GLY A 72 6.27 -4.79 2.64
N GLY A 73 7.07 -4.73 1.58
CA GLY A 73 8.27 -3.91 1.46
C GLY A 73 7.93 -2.41 1.49
N GLU A 74 8.46 -1.65 0.55
CA GLU A 74 8.08 -0.25 0.40
C GLU A 74 7.43 -0.02 -0.98
N PRO A 75 6.11 0.09 -1.05
CA PRO A 75 5.41 0.27 -2.33
C PRO A 75 5.79 1.53 -3.09
N LEU A 76 6.22 2.58 -2.37
CA LEU A 76 6.47 3.90 -2.93
C LEU A 76 7.96 4.25 -3.06
N CYS A 77 8.89 3.27 -2.89
CA CYS A 77 10.28 3.46 -3.31
C CYS A 77 10.41 3.39 -4.83
N ASP A 78 11.48 3.98 -5.38
CA ASP A 78 11.64 4.12 -6.83
C ASP A 78 11.58 2.79 -7.59
N GLU A 79 12.13 1.74 -7.01
CA GLU A 79 12.16 0.39 -7.58
C GLU A 79 10.77 -0.24 -7.70
N ASN A 80 9.85 0.11 -6.80
CA ASN A 80 8.50 -0.46 -6.75
C ASN A 80 7.42 0.41 -7.40
N LEU A 81 7.70 1.69 -7.71
CA LEU A 81 6.69 2.61 -8.25
C LEU A 81 6.00 2.09 -9.50
N PHE A 82 6.77 1.48 -10.43
CA PHE A 82 6.18 0.96 -11.67
C PHE A 82 5.15 -0.15 -11.38
N LEU A 83 5.51 -1.09 -10.51
CA LEU A 83 4.65 -2.21 -10.16
C LEU A 83 3.42 -1.73 -9.38
N THR A 84 3.61 -0.83 -8.42
CA THR A 84 2.51 -0.26 -7.62
C THR A 84 1.53 0.50 -8.51
N GLU A 85 2.01 1.33 -9.43
CA GLU A 85 1.17 2.06 -10.38
C GLU A 85 0.39 1.10 -11.30
N LEU A 86 1.07 0.09 -11.85
CA LEU A 86 0.44 -0.93 -12.70
C LEU A 86 -0.71 -1.63 -11.98
N VAL A 87 -0.46 -2.10 -10.75
CA VAL A 87 -1.48 -2.79 -9.95
C VAL A 87 -2.67 -1.86 -9.65
N CYS A 88 -2.42 -0.61 -9.24
CA CYS A 88 -3.48 0.35 -8.98
C CYS A 88 -4.35 0.60 -10.23
N LYS A 89 -3.73 0.84 -11.38
CA LYS A 89 -4.44 1.10 -12.65
C LYS A 89 -5.29 -0.08 -13.09
N GLU A 90 -4.73 -1.28 -13.10
CA GLU A 90 -5.45 -2.47 -13.55
C GLU A 90 -6.59 -2.86 -12.59
N VAL A 91 -6.39 -2.65 -11.29
CA VAL A 91 -7.45 -2.86 -10.30
C VAL A 91 -8.63 -1.90 -10.50
N LEU A 92 -8.37 -0.59 -10.64
CA LEU A 92 -9.43 0.39 -10.85
C LEU A 92 -10.09 0.27 -12.22
N LYS A 93 -9.37 -0.22 -13.23
CA LYS A 93 -9.94 -0.55 -14.54
C LYS A 93 -10.91 -1.73 -14.46
N ALA A 94 -10.56 -2.76 -13.69
CA ALA A 94 -11.40 -3.95 -13.50
C ALA A 94 -12.57 -3.69 -12.54
N GLN A 95 -12.36 -2.90 -11.50
CA GLN A 95 -13.35 -2.58 -10.48
C GLN A 95 -13.17 -1.13 -10.02
N PRO A 96 -13.85 -0.16 -10.67
CA PRO A 96 -13.67 1.28 -10.42
C PRO A 96 -13.97 1.74 -8.98
N ASP A 97 -14.85 1.03 -8.27
CA ASP A 97 -15.27 1.37 -6.90
C ASP A 97 -14.32 0.82 -5.82
N THR A 98 -13.23 0.14 -6.21
CA THR A 98 -12.24 -0.38 -5.27
C THR A 98 -11.54 0.76 -4.54
N LYS A 99 -11.56 0.72 -3.20
CA LYS A 99 -10.73 1.59 -2.38
C LYS A 99 -9.32 1.03 -2.26
N ILE A 100 -8.33 1.87 -2.56
CA ILE A 100 -6.91 1.49 -2.48
C ILE A 100 -6.31 2.07 -1.22
N TYR A 101 -5.77 1.21 -0.37
CA TYR A 101 -5.05 1.54 0.86
C TYR A 101 -3.56 1.24 0.65
N ILE A 102 -2.69 2.19 0.97
CA ILE A 102 -1.24 2.02 0.81
C ILE A 102 -0.53 2.32 2.12
N TRP A 103 0.38 1.44 2.53
CA TRP A 103 1.30 1.66 3.65
C TRP A 103 2.68 2.04 3.11
N THR A 104 3.27 3.07 3.71
CA THR A 104 4.60 3.54 3.35
C THR A 104 5.38 4.01 4.58
N GLY A 105 6.68 3.80 4.56
CA GLY A 105 7.57 4.36 5.57
C GLY A 105 7.92 5.84 5.34
N TYR A 106 7.62 6.38 4.16
CA TYR A 106 7.76 7.81 3.89
C TYR A 106 6.61 8.60 4.51
N THR A 107 6.84 9.88 4.81
CA THR A 107 5.76 10.82 5.09
C THR A 107 5.16 11.35 3.79
N TYR A 108 3.90 11.81 3.84
CA TYR A 108 3.22 12.39 2.68
C TYR A 108 4.00 13.61 2.11
N GLU A 109 4.60 14.41 2.98
CA GLU A 109 5.42 15.56 2.61
C GLU A 109 6.68 15.14 1.85
N GLU A 110 7.37 14.08 2.29
CA GLU A 110 8.53 13.51 1.58
C GLU A 110 8.13 12.99 0.20
N LEU A 111 6.98 12.32 0.09
CA LEU A 111 6.47 11.84 -1.19
C LEU A 111 6.16 12.99 -2.15
N CYS A 112 5.52 14.06 -1.68
CA CYS A 112 5.23 15.24 -2.48
C CYS A 112 6.51 15.96 -2.94
N ALA A 113 7.54 16.04 -2.08
CA ALA A 113 8.82 16.69 -2.39
C ALA A 113 9.61 15.98 -3.51
N ARG A 114 9.35 14.68 -3.77
CA ARG A 114 10.04 13.93 -4.83
C ARG A 114 9.67 14.37 -6.25
N SER A 115 8.56 15.08 -6.45
CA SER A 115 8.11 15.61 -7.75
C SER A 115 8.11 14.54 -8.88
N ASN A 116 7.63 13.35 -8.57
CA ASN A 116 7.64 12.19 -9.47
C ASN A 116 6.23 11.96 -10.04
N ASN A 117 6.08 12.04 -11.36
CA ASN A 117 4.78 11.88 -12.04
C ASN A 117 4.09 10.54 -11.77
N ARG A 118 4.87 9.45 -11.63
CA ARG A 118 4.31 8.13 -11.34
C ARG A 118 3.80 8.06 -9.91
N LEU A 119 4.54 8.63 -8.97
CA LEU A 119 4.13 8.74 -7.59
C LEU A 119 2.85 9.59 -7.47
N ASP A 120 2.77 10.72 -8.18
CA ASP A 120 1.56 11.54 -8.21
C ASP A 120 0.36 10.77 -8.81
N SER A 121 0.58 10.00 -9.87
CA SER A 121 -0.43 9.09 -10.44
C SER A 121 -0.92 8.07 -9.41
N ILE A 122 -0.03 7.42 -8.64
CA ILE A 122 -0.40 6.47 -7.59
C ILE A 122 -1.22 7.18 -6.50
N LEU A 123 -0.75 8.32 -6.00
CA LEU A 123 -1.45 9.08 -4.96
C LEU A 123 -2.85 9.54 -5.43
N SER A 124 -3.01 9.88 -6.72
CA SER A 124 -4.32 10.25 -7.25
C SER A 124 -5.34 9.09 -7.23
N MET A 125 -4.87 7.85 -7.28
CA MET A 125 -5.69 6.64 -7.21
C MET A 125 -5.87 6.11 -5.78
N THR A 126 -5.07 6.61 -4.83
CA THR A 126 -5.09 6.15 -3.43
C THR A 126 -6.29 6.74 -2.70
N TYR A 127 -7.06 5.89 -2.03
CA TYR A 127 -8.13 6.30 -1.12
C TYR A 127 -7.58 6.71 0.24
N CYS A 128 -6.71 5.88 0.81
CA CYS A 128 -6.14 6.08 2.13
C CYS A 128 -4.65 5.73 2.14
N LEU A 129 -3.83 6.63 2.66
CA LEU A 129 -2.39 6.42 2.85
C LEU A 129 -2.08 6.29 4.35
N ILE A 130 -1.43 5.21 4.73
CA ILE A 130 -0.86 5.04 6.07
C ILE A 130 0.62 5.37 5.94
N ASP A 131 1.00 6.56 6.42
CA ASP A 131 2.31 7.15 6.18
C ASP A 131 3.18 7.20 7.44
N GLY A 132 4.47 7.30 7.22
CA GLY A 132 5.49 7.45 8.25
C GLY A 132 6.14 6.13 8.68
N PRO A 133 7.39 6.20 9.17
CA PRO A 133 8.15 5.02 9.56
C PRO A 133 7.56 4.35 10.81
N PHE A 134 7.65 3.02 10.87
CA PHE A 134 7.37 2.29 12.11
C PHE A 134 8.48 2.58 13.14
N ILE A 135 8.08 2.93 14.35
CA ILE A 135 8.99 3.18 15.48
C ILE A 135 8.73 2.13 16.55
N GLN A 136 9.70 1.22 16.74
CA GLN A 136 9.56 0.07 17.66
C GLN A 136 9.29 0.50 19.10
N GLU A 137 9.96 1.55 19.57
CA GLU A 137 9.81 2.07 20.94
C GLU A 137 8.40 2.65 21.20
N LYS A 138 7.67 2.94 20.12
CA LYS A 138 6.29 3.45 20.16
C LYS A 138 5.28 2.40 19.72
N ARG A 139 5.69 1.13 19.59
CA ARG A 139 4.79 0.07 19.15
C ARG A 139 3.55 -0.03 20.03
N ASP A 140 2.38 0.01 19.39
CA ASP A 140 1.08 -0.14 20.04
C ASP A 140 0.17 -1.03 19.18
N ILE A 141 -0.08 -2.24 19.67
CA ILE A 141 -0.92 -3.25 18.98
C ILE A 141 -2.42 -2.94 19.05
N THR A 142 -2.83 -1.94 19.82
CA THR A 142 -4.24 -1.54 19.91
C THR A 142 -4.65 -0.58 18.80
N LEU A 143 -3.66 0.01 18.11
CA LEU A 143 -3.90 0.93 16.99
C LEU A 143 -4.44 0.17 15.78
N LYS A 144 -5.45 0.76 15.14
CA LYS A 144 -5.99 0.23 13.87
C LYS A 144 -5.11 0.68 12.70
N MET A 145 -4.81 -0.25 11.79
CA MET A 145 -4.12 0.00 10.52
C MET A 145 -2.68 0.53 10.61
N ARG A 146 -2.11 0.70 11.80
CA ARG A 146 -0.77 1.24 12.03
C ARG A 146 -0.10 0.58 13.23
N GLY A 147 1.22 0.54 13.23
CA GLY A 147 2.00 -0.13 14.28
C GLY A 147 2.51 0.81 15.37
N SER A 148 2.56 2.12 15.10
CA SER A 148 3.03 3.15 16.06
C SER A 148 2.27 4.47 15.86
N PRO A 149 2.05 5.26 16.91
CA PRO A 149 1.16 6.43 16.89
C PRO A 149 1.66 7.60 16.04
N ASN A 150 2.94 7.62 15.67
CA ASN A 150 3.50 8.62 14.76
C ASN A 150 3.05 8.40 13.30
N GLN A 151 2.60 7.21 12.93
CA GLN A 151 2.03 6.94 11.63
C GLN A 151 0.65 7.58 11.52
N ARG A 152 0.35 8.16 10.36
CA ARG A 152 -0.93 8.84 10.11
C ARG A 152 -1.78 8.04 9.14
N ILE A 153 -3.09 8.11 9.30
CA ILE A 153 -4.08 7.54 8.37
C ILE A 153 -4.66 8.72 7.60
N ILE A 154 -4.23 8.93 6.36
CA ILE A 154 -4.51 10.13 5.57
C ILE A 154 -5.58 9.83 4.51
N ASP A 155 -6.63 10.63 4.47
CA ASP A 155 -7.57 10.72 3.35
C ASP A 155 -6.89 11.47 2.20
N ILE A 156 -6.39 10.74 1.23
CA ILE A 156 -5.62 11.35 0.13
C ILE A 156 -6.51 12.20 -0.77
N GLN A 157 -7.72 11.77 -1.05
CA GLN A 157 -8.61 12.53 -1.94
C GLN A 157 -8.95 13.88 -1.32
N ARG A 158 -9.27 13.90 -0.05
CA ARG A 158 -9.59 15.13 0.68
C ARG A 158 -8.34 16.01 0.88
N THR A 159 -7.20 15.41 1.18
CA THR A 159 -5.91 16.12 1.31
C THR A 159 -5.53 16.81 0.02
N ARG A 160 -5.67 16.14 -1.14
CA ARG A 160 -5.36 16.74 -2.45
C ARG A 160 -6.35 17.84 -2.83
N ALA A 161 -7.63 17.69 -2.48
CA ALA A 161 -8.65 18.68 -2.78
C ALA A 161 -8.50 19.97 -1.95
N THR A 162 -8.05 19.86 -0.70
CA THR A 162 -7.93 21.01 0.21
C THR A 162 -6.54 21.62 0.27
N GLY A 163 -5.52 20.89 -0.18
CA GLY A 163 -4.10 21.26 -0.01
C GLY A 163 -3.61 21.15 1.44
N GLN A 164 -4.41 20.58 2.36
CA GLN A 164 -4.06 20.37 3.75
C GLN A 164 -4.23 18.89 4.11
N ILE A 165 -3.34 18.36 4.95
CA ILE A 165 -3.43 16.96 5.37
C ILE A 165 -4.71 16.73 6.16
N CYS A 166 -5.54 15.83 5.64
CA CYS A 166 -6.77 15.40 6.27
C CYS A 166 -6.61 13.96 6.76
N THR A 167 -6.61 13.75 8.08
CA THR A 167 -6.53 12.41 8.68
C THR A 167 -7.91 11.78 8.81
N MET A 168 -7.94 10.45 8.72
CA MET A 168 -9.08 9.61 9.09
C MET A 168 -8.82 9.04 10.49
N GLU A 169 -9.79 9.07 11.36
CA GLU A 169 -9.75 8.42 12.67
C GLU A 169 -10.51 7.08 12.66
#